data_9f7b05918546f5e6369f80b18bbb5a27
#
_entry.id   9f7b05918546f5e6369f80b18bbb5a27
#
_cell.length_a   1.000
_cell.length_b   1.000
_cell.length_c   1.000
_cell.angle_alpha   90.00
_cell.angle_beta   90.00
_cell.angle_gamma   90.00
#
_symmetry.space_group_name_H-M   'P 1'
#
loop_
_entity.id
_entity.type
_entity.pdbx_description
1 polymer ?
#
loop_
_entity_poly.entity_id
_entity_poly.type
_entity_poly.pdbx_seq_one_letter_code
_entity_poly.pdbx_strand_id
1 'polypeptide(L)'
;MAQANRSSLSGSPRASRRPSRLVWLIPILWGPLTCIASETSVDGEVVPPTEPADIATMVDLIKSSVQADFDKTGHAVRDAHRKAHGCVQATFTVLDSLPPKLAQGLFATPRSYPAVVRFSNGSGQSQDDRTGDARGMAVKLMGVPGRKLLVDEASAQTQDFIMINHPVFFVRNASDYVGFQRAIDGGTLRSAGWFIGHLFHETRIALSIRNKQVSNPLNARYWSMTPSKLGTEQMKFSAMPCVGGTFAEASASRDRLRDNLQDQLASKAACFDFMVQTRDRPGEMPIEDPTVEWDEKSAPFTKVARIDITPQTPEQGQTCEVRSFSPWHAIEAHQPLGGISRVRKDVYQAISTLRHRLNGQPRVEPGSKVD
;
A
#
# COMPACT_ATOMS: atom_id res chain seq x y z
N MET A 1 3.39 -75.80 -45.95
CA MET A 1 2.80 -77.16 -45.66
C MET A 1 1.58 -76.87 -44.79
N ALA A 2 0.50 -77.05 -45.42
CA ALA A 2 -0.60 -78.02 -45.27
C ALA A 2 -1.58 -77.52 -44.19
N GLN A 3 -2.69 -77.03 -44.68
CA GLN A 3 -4.06 -77.66 -44.88
C GLN A 3 -4.87 -77.62 -43.57
N ALA A 4 -5.94 -76.80 -43.52
CA ALA A 4 -7.31 -77.09 -43.95
C ALA A 4 -8.03 -78.13 -43.10
N ASN A 5 -9.12 -77.82 -42.45
CA ASN A 5 -10.41 -78.43 -42.82
C ASN A 5 -11.64 -77.65 -42.23
N ARG A 6 -12.67 -77.69 -43.04
CA ARG A 6 -14.04 -77.22 -42.83
C ARG A 6 -14.84 -78.14 -41.95
N SER A 7 -15.83 -77.66 -41.23
CA SER A 7 -17.16 -78.25 -41.30
C SER A 7 -18.25 -77.36 -40.73
N SER A 8 -19.28 -77.23 -41.50
CA SER A 8 -20.56 -76.54 -41.29
C SER A 8 -21.42 -77.26 -40.27
N LEU A 9 -22.36 -76.53 -39.64
CA LEU A 9 -23.79 -76.88 -39.57
C LEU A 9 -24.55 -75.84 -38.70
N SER A 10 -25.45 -75.16 -39.32
CA SER A 10 -26.89 -74.96 -39.10
C SER A 10 -27.42 -74.74 -37.67
N GLY A 11 -28.24 -73.70 -37.53
CA GLY A 11 -29.35 -73.82 -36.63
C GLY A 11 -29.86 -72.53 -35.97
N SER A 12 -30.90 -71.95 -36.60
CA SER A 12 -32.08 -71.28 -36.05
C SER A 12 -32.00 -69.99 -35.23
N PRO A 13 -32.91 -69.04 -35.41
CA PRO A 13 -32.87 -67.71 -34.90
C PRO A 13 -33.45 -67.63 -33.50
N ARG A 14 -32.71 -66.99 -32.59
CA ARG A 14 -33.20 -66.57 -31.27
C ARG A 14 -33.53 -65.08 -31.24
N ALA A 15 -34.76 -64.79 -30.87
CA ALA A 15 -35.39 -63.50 -30.71
C ALA A 15 -34.54 -62.57 -29.88
N SER A 16 -34.24 -61.37 -30.38
CA SER A 16 -33.62 -60.30 -29.71
C SER A 16 -34.58 -59.64 -28.72
N ARG A 17 -34.35 -59.82 -27.43
CA ARG A 17 -34.96 -59.02 -26.41
C ARG A 17 -34.07 -57.70 -26.27
N ARG A 18 -34.67 -56.59 -26.65
CA ARG A 18 -34.07 -55.24 -26.35
C ARG A 18 -34.14 -54.99 -24.87
N PRO A 19 -33.06 -54.54 -24.22
CA PRO A 19 -33.13 -54.02 -22.86
C PRO A 19 -33.75 -52.64 -22.86
N SER A 20 -34.82 -52.45 -22.09
CA SER A 20 -35.44 -51.18 -21.78
C SER A 20 -34.44 -50.30 -21.05
N ARG A 21 -34.07 -49.20 -21.66
CA ARG A 21 -33.27 -48.14 -21.00
C ARG A 21 -34.17 -47.45 -19.97
N LEU A 22 -33.91 -47.70 -18.69
CA LEU A 22 -34.45 -46.96 -17.57
C LEU A 22 -33.76 -45.57 -17.57
N VAL A 23 -34.45 -44.52 -18.00
CA VAL A 23 -34.01 -43.14 -17.91
C VAL A 23 -34.23 -42.68 -16.49
N TRP A 24 -33.16 -42.57 -15.74
CA TRP A 24 -33.18 -41.89 -14.42
C TRP A 24 -33.27 -40.39 -14.67
N LEU A 25 -34.44 -39.82 -14.45
CA LEU A 25 -34.63 -38.38 -14.33
C LEU A 25 -34.02 -37.94 -12.98
N ILE A 26 -32.84 -37.34 -13.02
CA ILE A 26 -32.24 -36.64 -11.87
C ILE A 26 -32.99 -35.30 -11.74
N PRO A 27 -33.70 -35.04 -10.66
CA PRO A 27 -34.27 -33.70 -10.45
C PRO A 27 -33.11 -32.70 -10.23
N ILE A 28 -32.94 -31.78 -11.16
CA ILE A 28 -32.09 -30.62 -11.00
C ILE A 28 -32.80 -29.72 -9.97
N LEU A 29 -32.36 -29.80 -8.73
CA LEU A 29 -32.70 -28.81 -7.69
C LEU A 29 -32.08 -27.47 -8.07
N TRP A 30 -32.88 -26.63 -8.69
CA TRP A 30 -32.57 -25.21 -8.78
C TRP A 30 -32.75 -24.61 -7.38
N GLY A 31 -31.69 -24.61 -6.60
CA GLY A 31 -31.60 -23.74 -5.42
C GLY A 31 -31.57 -22.27 -5.90
N PRO A 32 -32.21 -21.35 -5.21
CA PRO A 32 -32.08 -19.95 -5.56
C PRO A 32 -30.60 -19.54 -5.47
N LEU A 33 -30.00 -19.14 -6.58
CA LEU A 33 -28.79 -18.35 -6.55
C LEU A 33 -29.14 -17.04 -5.82
N THR A 34 -28.88 -16.98 -4.54
CA THR A 34 -28.81 -15.71 -3.83
C THR A 34 -27.63 -14.94 -4.41
N CYS A 35 -27.89 -14.06 -5.36
CA CYS A 35 -27.00 -13.00 -5.74
C CYS A 35 -26.77 -12.17 -4.46
N ILE A 36 -25.67 -12.40 -3.75
CA ILE A 36 -25.20 -11.49 -2.70
C ILE A 36 -24.78 -10.24 -3.46
N ALA A 37 -25.67 -9.26 -3.52
CA ALA A 37 -25.34 -7.95 -4.04
C ALA A 37 -24.21 -7.39 -3.14
N SER A 38 -23.04 -7.11 -3.70
CA SER A 38 -22.02 -6.33 -3.01
C SER A 38 -22.60 -4.96 -2.74
N GLU A 39 -22.69 -4.57 -1.47
CA GLU A 39 -23.12 -3.22 -1.10
C GLU A 39 -22.09 -2.22 -1.66
N THR A 40 -22.51 -1.42 -2.63
CA THR A 40 -21.70 -0.30 -3.13
C THR A 40 -21.86 0.84 -2.13
N SER A 41 -20.77 1.30 -1.54
CA SER A 41 -20.79 2.46 -0.63
C SER A 41 -21.05 3.76 -1.41
N VAL A 42 -21.39 4.81 -0.67
CA VAL A 42 -21.68 6.16 -1.23
C VAL A 42 -20.53 6.72 -2.06
N ASP A 43 -19.28 6.29 -1.79
CA ASP A 43 -18.06 6.75 -2.46
C ASP A 43 -17.61 5.83 -3.63
N GLY A 44 -18.43 4.87 -4.02
CA GLY A 44 -18.11 3.92 -5.09
C GLY A 44 -17.18 2.78 -4.67
N GLU A 45 -16.99 2.57 -3.36
CA GLU A 45 -16.29 1.41 -2.82
C GLU A 45 -17.17 0.15 -2.88
N VAL A 46 -16.53 -0.98 -3.10
CA VAL A 46 -17.17 -2.31 -3.09
C VAL A 46 -16.43 -3.18 -2.08
N VAL A 47 -17.11 -3.55 -1.00
CA VAL A 47 -16.53 -4.39 0.05
C VAL A 47 -16.86 -5.85 -0.23
N PRO A 48 -15.87 -6.70 -0.58
CA PRO A 48 -16.10 -8.14 -0.75
C PRO A 48 -16.53 -8.79 0.58
N PRO A 49 -17.43 -9.78 0.57
CA PRO A 49 -17.85 -10.48 1.79
C PRO A 49 -16.71 -11.15 2.56
N THR A 50 -15.63 -11.53 1.89
CA THR A 50 -14.44 -12.16 2.50
C THR A 50 -13.48 -11.15 3.13
N GLU A 51 -13.56 -9.88 2.76
CA GLU A 51 -12.58 -8.86 3.14
C GLU A 51 -12.38 -8.74 4.67
N PRO A 52 -13.41 -8.77 5.53
CA PRO A 52 -13.19 -8.71 6.98
C PRO A 52 -12.35 -9.88 7.52
N ALA A 53 -12.54 -11.08 6.98
CA ALA A 53 -11.76 -12.26 7.36
C ALA A 53 -10.32 -12.19 6.84
N ASP A 54 -10.13 -11.68 5.62
CA ASP A 54 -8.80 -11.45 5.04
C ASP A 54 -8.02 -10.39 5.83
N ILE A 55 -8.67 -9.30 6.24
CA ILE A 55 -8.07 -8.26 7.09
C ILE A 55 -7.64 -8.84 8.43
N ALA A 56 -8.50 -9.59 9.11
CA ALA A 56 -8.17 -10.24 10.38
C ALA A 56 -6.97 -11.18 10.23
N THR A 57 -6.95 -11.99 9.18
CA THR A 57 -5.84 -12.89 8.86
C THR A 57 -4.54 -12.10 8.63
N MET A 58 -4.60 -11.00 7.89
CA MET A 58 -3.44 -10.15 7.63
C MET A 58 -2.87 -9.55 8.91
N VAL A 59 -3.74 -9.04 9.78
CA VAL A 59 -3.35 -8.50 11.09
C VAL A 59 -2.62 -9.55 11.93
N ASP A 60 -3.13 -10.78 11.96
CA ASP A 60 -2.53 -11.87 12.75
C ASP A 60 -1.18 -12.30 12.19
N LEU A 61 -1.05 -12.43 10.86
CA LEU A 61 0.23 -12.76 10.21
C LEU A 61 1.30 -11.73 10.56
N ILE A 62 0.99 -10.45 10.42
CA ILE A 62 1.98 -9.39 10.66
C ILE A 62 2.29 -9.23 12.15
N LYS A 63 1.30 -9.36 13.05
CA LYS A 63 1.56 -9.39 14.49
C LYS A 63 2.51 -10.52 14.88
N SER A 64 2.31 -11.69 14.29
CA SER A 64 3.17 -12.85 14.54
C SER A 64 4.60 -12.60 14.08
N SER A 65 4.78 -11.96 12.94
CA SER A 65 6.10 -11.56 12.40
C SER A 65 6.80 -10.57 13.35
N VAL A 66 6.11 -9.51 13.79
CA VAL A 66 6.65 -8.51 14.71
C VAL A 66 6.99 -9.12 16.07
N GLN A 67 6.15 -10.03 16.60
CA GLN A 67 6.41 -10.73 17.86
C GLN A 67 7.63 -11.64 17.74
N ALA A 68 7.72 -12.41 16.67
CA ALA A 68 8.87 -13.30 16.44
C ALA A 68 10.20 -12.53 16.29
N ASP A 69 10.17 -11.34 15.71
CA ASP A 69 11.34 -10.45 15.66
C ASP A 69 11.71 -9.90 17.04
N PHE A 70 10.72 -9.51 17.83
CA PHE A 70 10.93 -9.05 19.20
C PHE A 70 11.55 -10.16 20.07
N ASP A 71 11.04 -11.37 19.97
CA ASP A 71 11.54 -12.53 20.73
C ASP A 71 13.02 -12.83 20.41
N LYS A 72 13.47 -12.53 19.19
CA LYS A 72 14.86 -12.71 18.76
C LYS A 72 15.78 -11.58 19.15
N THR A 73 15.29 -10.34 19.14
CA THR A 73 16.13 -9.13 19.21
C THR A 73 15.92 -8.31 20.47
N GLY A 74 14.85 -8.57 21.24
CA GLY A 74 14.44 -7.77 22.39
C GLY A 74 13.90 -6.39 22.02
N HIS A 75 13.68 -6.11 20.71
CA HIS A 75 13.18 -4.82 20.24
C HIS A 75 12.21 -4.98 19.07
N ALA A 76 11.00 -4.49 19.24
CA ALA A 76 9.98 -4.52 18.22
C ALA A 76 10.19 -3.38 17.20
N VAL A 77 10.21 -3.72 15.93
CA VAL A 77 10.34 -2.79 14.80
C VAL A 77 9.13 -2.85 13.88
N ARG A 78 9.07 -1.98 12.89
CA ARG A 78 8.05 -2.03 11.85
C ARG A 78 8.22 -3.28 10.99
N ASP A 79 7.10 -3.90 10.60
CA ASP A 79 7.10 -5.04 9.68
C ASP A 79 7.56 -4.63 8.27
N ALA A 80 6.98 -3.56 7.73
CA ALA A 80 7.42 -2.94 6.49
C ALA A 80 8.04 -1.55 6.76
N HIS A 81 8.82 -1.05 5.81
CA HIS A 81 9.52 0.24 5.96
C HIS A 81 10.45 0.29 7.18
N ARG A 82 11.07 -0.84 7.50
CA ARG A 82 11.87 -1.04 8.71
C ARG A 82 13.08 -0.13 8.78
N LYS A 83 13.89 -0.05 7.70
CA LYS A 83 15.09 0.76 7.66
C LYS A 83 14.76 2.21 7.33
N ALA A 84 14.81 3.09 8.33
CA ALA A 84 14.73 4.53 8.14
C ALA A 84 16.06 5.11 7.63
N HIS A 85 15.98 6.10 6.75
CA HIS A 85 17.11 6.95 6.37
C HIS A 85 17.19 8.19 7.24
N GLY A 86 16.10 8.57 7.89
CA GLY A 86 15.98 9.66 8.85
C GLY A 86 14.60 10.27 8.86
N CYS A 87 14.32 11.01 9.95
CA CYS A 87 13.19 11.92 10.04
C CYS A 87 13.70 13.35 9.94
N VAL A 88 13.03 14.20 9.16
CA VAL A 88 13.37 15.60 8.98
C VAL A 88 12.17 16.49 9.29
N GLN A 89 12.44 17.65 9.86
CA GLN A 89 11.44 18.69 10.04
C GLN A 89 11.20 19.40 8.72
N ALA A 90 9.94 19.78 8.48
CA ALA A 90 9.53 20.43 7.26
C ALA A 90 8.38 21.42 7.53
N THR A 91 8.10 22.26 6.57
CA THR A 91 6.90 23.09 6.52
C THR A 91 6.07 22.66 5.31
N PHE A 92 4.81 22.33 5.54
CA PHE A 92 3.84 22.05 4.49
C PHE A 92 2.96 23.26 4.27
N THR A 93 3.07 23.91 3.12
CA THR A 93 2.34 25.14 2.81
C THR A 93 1.33 24.89 1.71
N VAL A 94 0.03 25.01 2.03
CA VAL A 94 -1.08 24.99 1.07
C VAL A 94 -1.02 26.25 0.22
N LEU A 95 -1.15 26.09 -1.11
CA LEU A 95 -1.08 27.20 -2.05
C LEU A 95 -2.31 28.10 -1.98
N ASP A 96 -2.09 29.37 -2.31
CA ASP A 96 -3.17 30.33 -2.52
C ASP A 96 -3.95 30.03 -3.81
N SER A 97 -5.22 30.43 -3.83
CA SER A 97 -6.05 30.47 -5.05
C SER A 97 -6.19 29.15 -5.79
N LEU A 98 -6.34 28.04 -5.04
CA LEU A 98 -6.66 26.74 -5.64
C LEU A 98 -8.05 26.77 -6.29
N PRO A 99 -8.24 26.09 -7.44
CA PRO A 99 -9.57 25.91 -8.01
C PRO A 99 -10.53 25.25 -7.00
N PRO A 100 -11.84 25.57 -6.99
CA PRO A 100 -12.81 25.03 -6.03
C PRO A 100 -12.81 23.50 -5.93
N LYS A 101 -12.56 22.81 -7.04
CA LYS A 101 -12.43 21.34 -7.10
C LYS A 101 -11.28 20.82 -6.23
N LEU A 102 -10.21 21.58 -6.07
CA LEU A 102 -9.01 21.21 -5.29
C LEU A 102 -9.00 21.87 -3.91
N ALA A 103 -9.69 22.99 -3.73
CA ALA A 103 -9.79 23.75 -2.48
C ALA A 103 -10.75 23.08 -1.49
N GLN A 104 -10.47 21.80 -1.09
CA GLN A 104 -11.33 21.02 -0.22
C GLN A 104 -10.52 20.40 0.94
N GLY A 105 -11.19 20.15 2.06
CA GLY A 105 -10.56 19.57 3.24
C GLY A 105 -9.37 20.39 3.75
N LEU A 106 -8.21 19.78 3.85
CA LEU A 106 -6.95 20.45 4.25
C LEU A 106 -6.56 21.60 3.31
N PHE A 107 -6.93 21.49 2.03
CA PHE A 107 -6.57 22.45 0.99
C PHE A 107 -7.60 23.59 0.82
N ALA A 108 -8.65 23.61 1.64
CA ALA A 108 -9.70 24.62 1.54
C ALA A 108 -9.22 26.05 1.85
N THR A 109 -8.17 26.18 2.64
CA THR A 109 -7.64 27.49 3.07
C THR A 109 -6.11 27.47 2.98
N PRO A 110 -5.50 28.51 2.37
CA PRO A 110 -4.06 28.70 2.39
C PRO A 110 -3.53 28.74 3.81
N ARG A 111 -2.61 27.86 4.13
CA ARG A 111 -2.05 27.76 5.48
C ARG A 111 -0.75 26.94 5.46
N SER A 112 0.14 27.25 6.38
CA SER A 112 1.34 26.46 6.65
C SER A 112 1.14 25.58 7.88
N TYR A 113 1.63 24.35 7.80
CA TYR A 113 1.63 23.36 8.88
C TYR A 113 3.07 22.91 9.17
N PRO A 114 3.50 22.89 10.44
CA PRO A 114 4.70 22.15 10.80
C PRO A 114 4.54 20.68 10.37
N ALA A 115 5.61 20.09 9.90
CA ALA A 115 5.59 18.71 9.43
C ALA A 115 6.85 17.95 9.82
N VAL A 116 6.72 16.63 9.95
CA VAL A 116 7.85 15.69 10.00
C VAL A 116 7.75 14.75 8.81
N VAL A 117 8.86 14.59 8.10
CA VAL A 117 8.97 13.67 6.97
C VAL A 117 9.91 12.52 7.31
N ARG A 118 9.43 11.28 7.26
CA ARG A 118 10.23 10.07 7.43
C ARG A 118 10.54 9.44 6.08
N PHE A 119 11.82 9.27 5.78
CA PHE A 119 12.28 8.52 4.61
C PHE A 119 12.74 7.11 5.01
N SER A 120 12.46 6.11 4.18
CA SER A 120 12.78 4.71 4.48
C SER A 120 12.93 3.83 3.23
N ASN A 121 13.51 2.66 3.40
CA ASN A 121 13.30 1.53 2.47
C ASN A 121 11.89 0.95 2.63
N GLY A 122 11.41 0.20 1.63
CA GLY A 122 10.10 -0.45 1.66
C GLY A 122 10.11 -1.80 2.38
N SER A 123 11.22 -2.51 2.32
CA SER A 123 11.38 -3.86 2.87
C SER A 123 11.16 -3.95 4.39
N GLY A 124 10.65 -5.10 4.81
CA GLY A 124 10.64 -5.56 6.22
C GLY A 124 12.01 -6.00 6.73
N GLN A 125 13.04 -5.99 5.89
CA GLN A 125 14.42 -6.31 6.27
C GLN A 125 15.30 -5.08 6.21
N SER A 126 16.22 -4.95 7.19
CA SER A 126 17.26 -3.92 7.14
C SER A 126 18.37 -4.37 6.20
N GLN A 127 18.25 -4.00 4.93
CA GLN A 127 19.16 -4.41 3.85
C GLN A 127 20.05 -3.26 3.38
N ASP A 128 21.05 -3.62 2.55
CA ASP A 128 21.89 -2.65 1.84
C ASP A 128 21.04 -1.80 0.88
N ASP A 129 21.25 -0.48 0.87
CA ASP A 129 20.48 0.45 0.04
C ASP A 129 20.71 0.29 -1.47
N ARG A 130 21.76 -0.46 -1.87
CA ARG A 130 22.00 -0.87 -3.25
C ARG A 130 21.04 -1.96 -3.72
N THR A 131 20.43 -2.68 -2.79
CA THR A 131 19.37 -3.65 -3.10
C THR A 131 18.15 -2.89 -3.62
N GLY A 132 17.64 -3.34 -4.77
CA GLY A 132 16.42 -2.77 -5.34
C GLY A 132 15.23 -2.94 -4.41
N ASP A 133 14.53 -1.84 -4.14
CA ASP A 133 13.42 -1.79 -3.19
C ASP A 133 12.58 -0.53 -3.42
N ALA A 134 11.34 -0.54 -2.97
CA ALA A 134 10.58 0.69 -2.85
C ALA A 134 11.24 1.64 -1.85
N ARG A 135 11.09 2.94 -2.07
CA ARG A 135 11.48 3.97 -1.08
C ARG A 135 10.23 4.63 -0.56
N GLY A 136 10.14 4.76 0.77
CA GLY A 136 9.00 5.33 1.45
C GLY A 136 9.22 6.78 1.84
N MET A 137 8.16 7.59 1.71
CA MET A 137 8.05 8.94 2.26
C MET A 137 6.74 9.03 3.06
N ALA A 138 6.84 9.23 4.36
CA ALA A 138 5.70 9.46 5.23
C ALA A 138 5.76 10.88 5.76
N VAL A 139 4.73 11.67 5.52
CA VAL A 139 4.61 13.07 5.95
C VAL A 139 3.56 13.14 7.04
N LYS A 140 3.91 13.65 8.21
CA LYS A 140 2.98 13.95 9.31
C LYS A 140 2.88 15.45 9.47
N LEU A 141 1.69 16.01 9.26
CA LEU A 141 1.36 17.41 9.54
C LEU A 141 0.88 17.56 10.98
N MET A 142 1.22 18.65 11.63
CA MET A 142 0.79 18.99 12.98
C MET A 142 -0.08 20.25 12.99
N GLY A 143 -0.98 20.36 13.98
CA GLY A 143 -1.90 21.48 14.09
C GLY A 143 -3.05 21.43 13.06
N VAL A 144 -3.37 20.25 12.53
CA VAL A 144 -4.49 20.04 11.61
C VAL A 144 -5.79 19.90 12.40
N PRO A 145 -6.74 20.86 12.28
CA PRO A 145 -7.99 20.81 13.00
C PRO A 145 -8.94 19.74 12.46
N GLY A 146 -9.98 19.43 13.23
CA GLY A 146 -11.05 18.51 12.86
C GLY A 146 -10.85 17.10 13.43
N ARG A 147 -11.99 16.41 13.59
CA ARG A 147 -12.02 15.05 14.11
C ARG A 147 -11.30 14.10 13.16
N LYS A 148 -10.48 13.20 13.72
CA LYS A 148 -9.77 12.17 12.96
C LYS A 148 -10.61 10.90 12.83
N LEU A 149 -10.29 10.11 11.80
CA LEU A 149 -11.00 8.88 11.45
C LEU A 149 -10.75 7.74 12.44
N LEU A 150 -9.57 7.69 13.06
CA LEU A 150 -9.26 6.70 14.09
C LEU A 150 -9.90 7.12 15.41
N VAL A 151 -10.75 6.24 15.96
CA VAL A 151 -11.55 6.52 17.15
C VAL A 151 -10.69 6.87 18.35
N ASP A 152 -9.60 6.11 18.55
CA ASP A 152 -8.67 6.30 19.69
C ASP A 152 -7.87 7.62 19.56
N GLU A 153 -7.86 8.24 18.40
CA GLU A 153 -7.12 9.45 18.07
C GLU A 153 -8.02 10.55 17.52
N ALA A 154 -9.33 10.47 17.80
CA ALA A 154 -10.33 11.39 17.24
C ALA A 154 -10.05 12.88 17.55
N SER A 155 -9.37 13.17 18.66
CA SER A 155 -8.95 14.52 19.08
C SER A 155 -7.53 14.90 18.67
N ALA A 156 -6.78 14.00 18.02
CA ALA A 156 -5.42 14.29 17.57
C ALA A 156 -5.42 15.42 16.55
N GLN A 157 -4.34 16.20 16.54
CA GLN A 157 -4.17 17.33 15.63
C GLN A 157 -3.15 17.01 14.53
N THR A 158 -3.15 15.79 14.04
CA THR A 158 -2.22 15.34 12.99
C THR A 158 -2.96 14.89 11.73
N GLN A 159 -2.26 14.94 10.60
CA GLN A 159 -2.69 14.39 9.32
C GLN A 159 -1.49 13.75 8.64
N ASP A 160 -1.63 12.49 8.22
CA ASP A 160 -0.52 11.77 7.57
C ASP A 160 -0.77 11.56 6.08
N PHE A 161 0.31 11.67 5.29
CA PHE A 161 0.36 11.27 3.89
C PHE A 161 1.45 10.22 3.69
N ILE A 162 1.05 9.01 3.30
CA ILE A 162 1.93 7.86 3.14
C ILE A 162 2.13 7.55 1.67
N MET A 163 3.40 7.57 1.24
CA MET A 163 3.78 7.46 -0.16
C MET A 163 4.97 6.51 -0.35
N ILE A 164 5.08 5.93 -1.55
CA ILE A 164 6.30 5.26 -2.02
C ILE A 164 6.71 5.81 -3.39
N ASN A 165 7.93 5.51 -3.83
CA ASN A 165 8.44 5.93 -5.13
C ASN A 165 7.90 5.11 -6.31
N HIS A 166 6.66 4.62 -6.20
CA HIS A 166 5.95 3.89 -7.25
C HIS A 166 4.46 4.30 -7.28
N PRO A 167 3.85 4.49 -8.48
CA PRO A 167 2.49 5.04 -8.57
C PRO A 167 1.37 4.09 -8.18
N VAL A 168 1.64 2.77 -8.12
CA VAL A 168 0.63 1.74 -7.82
C VAL A 168 1.06 0.84 -6.68
N PHE A 169 0.09 0.19 -6.07
CA PHE A 169 0.32 -0.87 -5.10
C PHE A 169 0.64 -2.19 -5.81
N PHE A 170 1.21 -3.16 -5.11
CA PHE A 170 1.72 -4.39 -5.73
C PHE A 170 0.73 -5.56 -5.72
N VAL A 171 -0.39 -5.45 -5.01
CA VAL A 171 -1.51 -6.43 -5.00
C VAL A 171 -2.85 -5.72 -5.12
N ARG A 172 -3.87 -6.41 -5.63
CA ARG A 172 -5.17 -5.81 -5.97
C ARG A 172 -6.07 -5.59 -4.76
N ASN A 173 -6.15 -6.58 -3.86
CA ASN A 173 -7.15 -6.63 -2.80
C ASN A 173 -6.61 -7.33 -1.54
N ALA A 174 -7.43 -7.43 -0.51
CA ALA A 174 -7.08 -8.04 0.77
C ALA A 174 -6.68 -9.52 0.65
N SER A 175 -7.40 -10.30 -0.17
CA SER A 175 -7.14 -11.73 -0.35
C SER A 175 -5.79 -11.98 -1.03
N ASP A 176 -5.48 -11.23 -2.10
CA ASP A 176 -4.18 -11.27 -2.76
C ASP A 176 -3.05 -10.87 -1.81
N TYR A 177 -3.32 -9.90 -0.91
CA TYR A 177 -2.33 -9.45 0.08
C TYR A 177 -2.02 -10.55 1.12
N VAL A 178 -3.05 -11.24 1.61
CA VAL A 178 -2.88 -12.43 2.48
C VAL A 178 -2.08 -13.52 1.76
N GLY A 179 -2.41 -13.80 0.51
CA GLY A 179 -1.68 -14.76 -0.32
C GLY A 179 -0.21 -14.41 -0.48
N PHE A 180 0.09 -13.14 -0.77
CA PHE A 180 1.45 -12.61 -0.87
C PHE A 180 2.22 -12.73 0.46
N GLN A 181 1.61 -12.32 1.59
CA GLN A 181 2.24 -12.38 2.90
C GLN A 181 2.60 -13.81 3.30
N ARG A 182 1.66 -14.75 3.14
CA ARG A 182 1.91 -16.18 3.38
C ARG A 182 3.03 -16.74 2.50
N ALA A 183 3.12 -16.27 1.26
CA ALA A 183 4.18 -16.69 0.36
C ALA A 183 5.56 -16.22 0.83
N ILE A 184 5.67 -14.96 1.25
CA ILE A 184 6.92 -14.39 1.78
C ILE A 184 7.34 -15.09 3.08
N ASP A 185 6.42 -15.25 4.02
CA ASP A 185 6.67 -15.90 5.30
C ASP A 185 7.03 -17.40 5.14
N GLY A 186 6.51 -18.03 4.09
CA GLY A 186 6.78 -19.43 3.74
C GLY A 186 8.12 -19.69 3.04
N GLY A 187 8.92 -18.64 2.80
CA GLY A 187 10.25 -18.72 2.23
C GLY A 187 10.30 -18.80 0.70
N THR A 188 11.50 -19.00 0.16
CA THR A 188 11.82 -18.83 -1.27
C THR A 188 10.96 -19.66 -2.23
N LEU A 189 10.65 -20.92 -1.89
CA LEU A 189 9.86 -21.80 -2.76
C LEU A 189 8.39 -21.35 -2.85
N ARG A 190 7.78 -20.96 -1.73
CA ARG A 190 6.41 -20.45 -1.72
C ARG A 190 6.30 -19.10 -2.41
N SER A 191 7.28 -18.23 -2.18
CA SER A 191 7.35 -16.94 -2.89
C SER A 191 7.44 -17.14 -4.39
N ALA A 192 8.33 -18.05 -4.86
CA ALA A 192 8.44 -18.36 -6.28
C ALA A 192 7.12 -18.90 -6.86
N GLY A 193 6.43 -19.79 -6.14
CA GLY A 193 5.12 -20.31 -6.54
C GLY A 193 4.05 -19.22 -6.66
N TRP A 194 4.01 -18.29 -5.71
CA TRP A 194 3.08 -17.15 -5.77
C TRP A 194 3.35 -16.26 -6.99
N PHE A 195 4.62 -15.91 -7.23
CA PHE A 195 5.01 -15.11 -8.38
C PHE A 195 4.71 -15.81 -9.72
N ILE A 196 4.83 -17.15 -9.79
CA ILE A 196 4.44 -17.92 -10.97
C ILE A 196 2.92 -17.82 -11.23
N GLY A 197 2.10 -17.90 -10.18
CA GLY A 197 0.64 -17.74 -10.29
C GLY A 197 0.19 -16.31 -10.68
N HIS A 198 1.04 -15.30 -10.43
CA HIS A 198 0.77 -13.87 -10.66
C HIS A 198 1.73 -13.26 -11.71
N LEU A 199 2.16 -14.07 -12.69
CA LEU A 199 3.27 -13.79 -13.62
C LEU A 199 3.12 -12.52 -14.46
N PHE A 200 1.90 -12.09 -14.77
CA PHE A 200 1.71 -11.08 -15.79
C PHE A 200 1.53 -9.66 -15.27
N HIS A 201 0.96 -9.46 -14.11
CA HIS A 201 0.63 -8.14 -13.60
C HIS A 201 1.43 -7.77 -12.35
N GLU A 202 1.20 -8.45 -11.25
CA GLU A 202 1.82 -8.16 -9.94
C GLU A 202 3.34 -8.37 -9.97
N THR A 203 3.80 -9.41 -10.68
CA THR A 203 5.24 -9.66 -10.85
C THR A 203 5.92 -8.53 -11.62
N ARG A 204 5.27 -7.98 -12.67
CA ARG A 204 5.82 -6.82 -13.39
C ARG A 204 5.92 -5.58 -12.50
N ILE A 205 4.91 -5.33 -11.66
CA ILE A 205 4.94 -4.24 -10.68
C ILE A 205 6.09 -4.46 -9.69
N ALA A 206 6.19 -5.65 -9.09
CA ALA A 206 7.26 -5.98 -8.16
C ALA A 206 8.66 -5.83 -8.78
N LEU A 207 8.85 -6.26 -10.02
CA LEU A 207 10.09 -6.07 -10.75
C LEU A 207 10.36 -4.59 -11.06
N SER A 208 9.34 -3.81 -11.43
CA SER A 208 9.50 -2.38 -11.69
C SER A 208 9.90 -1.61 -10.43
N ILE A 209 9.34 -1.98 -9.27
CA ILE A 209 9.73 -1.44 -7.96
C ILE A 209 11.19 -1.81 -7.67
N ARG A 210 11.55 -3.08 -7.82
CA ARG A 210 12.89 -3.59 -7.53
C ARG A 210 13.97 -2.97 -8.41
N ASN A 211 13.66 -2.64 -9.63
CA ASN A 211 14.63 -2.09 -10.60
C ASN A 211 14.87 -0.58 -10.45
N LYS A 212 14.04 0.12 -9.63
CA LYS A 212 14.23 1.55 -9.40
C LYS A 212 15.43 1.81 -8.51
N GLN A 213 16.42 2.48 -9.06
CA GLN A 213 17.58 2.96 -8.32
C GLN A 213 17.34 4.40 -7.85
N VAL A 214 17.58 4.65 -6.59
CA VAL A 214 17.50 5.97 -5.96
C VAL A 214 18.84 6.22 -5.28
N SER A 215 19.46 7.36 -5.59
CA SER A 215 20.73 7.76 -4.97
C SER A 215 20.52 8.61 -3.71
N ASN A 216 19.44 9.39 -3.66
CA ASN A 216 19.08 10.22 -2.52
C ASN A 216 17.55 10.27 -2.39
N PRO A 217 16.98 10.06 -1.17
CA PRO A 217 15.54 10.15 -0.96
C PRO A 217 14.92 11.49 -1.38
N LEU A 218 15.68 12.57 -1.34
CA LEU A 218 15.23 13.91 -1.74
C LEU A 218 15.05 14.10 -3.25
N ASN A 219 15.49 13.12 -4.06
CA ASN A 219 15.42 13.17 -5.53
C ASN A 219 14.39 12.25 -6.13
N ALA A 220 13.72 11.46 -5.33
CA ALA A 220 12.69 10.55 -5.78
C ALA A 220 11.32 11.24 -5.79
N ARG A 221 10.51 10.99 -6.79
CA ARG A 221 9.07 11.27 -6.74
C ARG A 221 8.36 10.16 -5.96
N TYR A 222 7.37 10.52 -5.16
CA TYR A 222 6.58 9.61 -4.33
C TYR A 222 5.10 9.73 -4.67
N TRP A 223 4.34 8.61 -4.52
CA TRP A 223 2.91 8.52 -4.83
C TRP A 223 2.15 7.82 -3.72
N SER A 224 0.87 8.14 -3.55
CA SER A 224 -0.01 7.54 -2.54
C SER A 224 -0.33 6.06 -2.79
N MET A 225 -0.16 5.58 -4.02
CA MET A 225 -0.55 4.26 -4.53
C MET A 225 -2.07 4.03 -4.51
N THR A 226 -2.73 4.25 -3.38
CA THR A 226 -4.18 4.09 -3.17
C THR A 226 -4.88 5.44 -3.21
N PRO A 227 -6.16 5.49 -3.62
CA PRO A 227 -6.94 6.72 -3.61
C PRO A 227 -7.40 7.13 -2.20
N SER A 228 -7.79 8.39 -2.09
CA SER A 228 -8.43 9.00 -0.93
C SER A 228 -9.51 9.97 -1.36
N LYS A 229 -10.38 10.37 -0.42
CA LYS A 229 -11.29 11.49 -0.63
C LYS A 229 -10.52 12.80 -0.76
N LEU A 230 -11.11 13.74 -1.48
CA LEU A 230 -10.78 15.15 -1.49
C LEU A 230 -12.09 15.92 -1.33
N GLY A 231 -12.62 15.95 -0.11
CA GLY A 231 -13.97 16.45 0.15
C GLY A 231 -15.02 15.63 -0.60
N THR A 232 -15.66 16.25 -1.61
CA THR A 232 -16.64 15.60 -2.49
C THR A 232 -16.01 14.88 -3.68
N GLU A 233 -14.73 15.14 -3.94
CA GLU A 233 -13.95 14.50 -5.00
C GLU A 233 -13.16 13.31 -4.46
N GLN A 234 -12.49 12.60 -5.38
CA GLN A 234 -11.56 11.51 -5.06
C GLN A 234 -10.20 11.81 -5.71
N MET A 235 -9.12 11.46 -5.01
CA MET A 235 -7.77 11.80 -5.44
C MET A 235 -6.78 10.66 -5.26
N LYS A 236 -5.71 10.67 -6.04
CA LYS A 236 -4.38 10.20 -5.66
C LYS A 236 -3.48 11.41 -5.44
N PHE A 237 -2.46 11.28 -4.60
CA PHE A 237 -1.51 12.37 -4.35
C PHE A 237 -0.06 11.94 -4.60
N SER A 238 0.81 12.92 -4.84
CA SER A 238 2.22 12.69 -5.16
C SER A 238 3.07 13.82 -4.57
N ALA A 239 4.29 13.51 -4.16
CA ALA A 239 5.31 14.49 -3.82
C ALA A 239 6.43 14.42 -4.85
N MET A 240 6.65 15.50 -5.60
CA MET A 240 7.64 15.61 -6.65
C MET A 240 8.74 16.59 -6.22
N PRO A 241 10.04 16.23 -6.31
CA PRO A 241 11.10 17.19 -6.00
C PRO A 241 10.95 18.47 -6.82
N CYS A 242 11.07 19.66 -6.19
CA CYS A 242 10.88 20.95 -6.86
C CYS A 242 11.99 21.22 -7.89
N VAL A 243 13.18 20.72 -7.64
CA VAL A 243 14.35 20.89 -8.53
C VAL A 243 14.94 19.52 -8.77
N GLY A 244 15.08 19.14 -10.02
CA GLY A 244 15.86 17.96 -10.39
C GLY A 244 17.35 18.24 -10.09
N GLY A 245 17.87 17.60 -9.04
CA GLY A 245 19.28 17.74 -8.66
C GLY A 245 20.11 16.59 -9.19
N THR A 246 21.24 16.90 -9.83
CA THR A 246 22.35 15.97 -9.91
C THR A 246 23.08 16.02 -8.56
N PHE A 247 23.01 14.94 -7.81
CA PHE A 247 23.70 14.84 -6.54
C PHE A 247 24.99 14.05 -6.71
N ALA A 248 25.96 14.34 -5.81
CA ALA A 248 27.24 13.66 -5.76
C ALA A 248 27.09 12.13 -5.88
N GLU A 249 28.11 11.48 -6.37
CA GLU A 249 28.17 10.01 -6.51
C GLU A 249 27.73 9.34 -5.22
N ALA A 250 26.90 8.32 -5.39
CA ALA A 250 26.36 7.59 -4.27
C ALA A 250 27.50 7.03 -3.40
N SER A 251 27.49 7.34 -2.11
CA SER A 251 28.35 6.71 -1.11
C SER A 251 28.43 5.19 -1.35
N ALA A 252 29.61 4.60 -1.21
CA ALA A 252 29.81 3.15 -1.29
C ALA A 252 29.21 2.42 -0.08
N SER A 253 28.76 3.15 0.94
CA SER A 253 28.16 2.66 2.18
C SER A 253 26.90 1.83 1.88
N ARG A 254 26.67 0.81 2.73
CA ARG A 254 25.39 0.08 2.74
C ARG A 254 24.20 0.94 3.18
N ASP A 255 24.47 2.09 3.82
CA ASP A 255 23.50 3.06 4.31
C ASP A 255 23.49 4.35 3.48
N ARG A 256 23.88 4.26 2.21
CA ARG A 256 24.12 5.39 1.31
C ARG A 256 22.95 6.38 1.20
N LEU A 257 21.71 5.92 1.36
CA LEU A 257 20.54 6.82 1.29
C LEU A 257 20.44 7.71 2.52
N ARG A 258 20.83 7.19 3.68
CA ARG A 258 20.97 7.97 4.90
C ARG A 258 22.11 8.96 4.77
N ASP A 259 23.27 8.49 4.33
CA ASP A 259 24.47 9.32 4.20
C ASP A 259 24.20 10.49 3.24
N ASN A 260 23.65 10.22 2.07
CA ASN A 260 23.33 11.25 1.08
C ASN A 260 22.23 12.23 1.55
N LEU A 261 21.26 11.75 2.35
CA LEU A 261 20.27 12.62 2.98
C LEU A 261 20.93 13.58 3.97
N GLN A 262 21.82 13.08 4.84
CA GLN A 262 22.55 13.87 5.83
C GLN A 262 23.49 14.87 5.17
N ASP A 263 24.29 14.42 4.19
CA ASP A 263 25.26 15.27 3.49
C ASP A 263 24.58 16.44 2.77
N GLN A 264 23.44 16.18 2.13
CA GLN A 264 22.71 17.25 1.46
C GLN A 264 22.12 18.23 2.48
N LEU A 265 21.43 17.74 3.49
CA LEU A 265 20.74 18.60 4.46
C LEU A 265 21.69 19.28 5.45
N ALA A 266 22.94 18.90 5.53
CA ALA A 266 23.95 19.62 6.31
C ALA A 266 24.10 21.08 5.88
N SER A 267 23.88 21.39 4.58
CA SER A 267 24.10 22.75 4.05
C SER A 267 23.07 23.22 3.01
N LYS A 268 22.25 22.31 2.46
CA LYS A 268 21.32 22.65 1.36
C LYS A 268 19.90 22.31 1.76
N ALA A 269 18.98 23.23 1.50
CA ALA A 269 17.55 22.98 1.60
C ALA A 269 17.08 22.01 0.50
N ALA A 270 15.92 21.40 0.74
CA ALA A 270 15.20 20.62 -0.24
C ALA A 270 13.70 20.98 -0.25
N CYS A 271 13.01 20.68 -1.32
CA CYS A 271 11.56 20.85 -1.34
C CYS A 271 10.88 19.83 -2.26
N PHE A 272 9.59 19.64 -2.01
CA PHE A 272 8.71 18.84 -2.85
C PHE A 272 7.45 19.64 -3.17
N ASP A 273 7.02 19.59 -4.41
CA ASP A 273 5.68 19.98 -4.80
C ASP A 273 4.72 18.85 -4.41
N PHE A 274 3.75 19.16 -3.55
CA PHE A 274 2.69 18.21 -3.20
C PHE A 274 1.55 18.38 -4.19
N MET A 275 1.22 17.30 -4.87
CA MET A 275 0.35 17.32 -6.04
C MET A 275 -0.82 16.37 -5.86
N VAL A 276 -1.95 16.70 -6.46
CA VAL A 276 -3.19 15.92 -6.46
C VAL A 276 -3.61 15.60 -7.88
N GLN A 277 -3.98 14.36 -8.12
CA GLN A 277 -4.65 13.86 -9.33
C GLN A 277 -6.09 13.53 -8.98
N THR A 278 -7.06 14.22 -9.57
CA THR A 278 -8.49 13.96 -9.34
C THR A 278 -8.99 12.81 -10.20
N ARG A 279 -10.00 12.10 -9.69
CA ARG A 279 -10.63 10.95 -10.37
C ARG A 279 -11.65 11.42 -11.40
N ASP A 280 -11.17 11.90 -12.52
CA ASP A 280 -12.01 12.50 -13.56
C ASP A 280 -12.66 11.48 -14.50
N ARG A 281 -12.16 10.23 -14.50
CA ARG A 281 -12.62 9.10 -15.33
C ARG A 281 -12.83 7.84 -14.51
N PRO A 282 -13.96 7.70 -13.79
CA PRO A 282 -14.18 6.59 -12.87
C PRO A 282 -14.01 5.20 -13.49
N GLY A 283 -14.34 5.00 -14.77
CA GLY A 283 -14.18 3.73 -15.48
C GLY A 283 -12.72 3.33 -15.75
N GLU A 284 -11.81 4.31 -15.84
CA GLU A 284 -10.38 4.09 -16.08
C GLU A 284 -9.55 4.23 -14.80
N MET A 285 -10.15 4.76 -13.72
CA MET A 285 -9.50 5.08 -12.46
C MET A 285 -10.17 4.31 -11.30
N PRO A 286 -9.94 2.99 -11.18
CA PRO A 286 -10.59 2.18 -10.16
C PRO A 286 -10.15 2.58 -8.75
N ILE A 287 -11.06 2.43 -7.78
CA ILE A 287 -10.81 2.61 -6.34
C ILE A 287 -10.31 1.30 -5.73
N GLU A 288 -10.95 0.19 -6.09
CA GLU A 288 -10.71 -1.12 -5.47
C GLU A 288 -9.50 -1.87 -6.05
N ASP A 289 -9.01 -1.49 -7.23
CA ASP A 289 -7.79 -2.05 -7.81
C ASP A 289 -6.65 -1.02 -7.80
N PRO A 290 -5.83 -0.96 -6.76
CA PRO A 290 -4.73 -0.01 -6.67
C PRO A 290 -3.52 -0.39 -7.52
N THR A 291 -3.55 -1.54 -8.22
CA THR A 291 -2.51 -1.94 -9.18
C THR A 291 -2.67 -1.22 -10.53
N VAL A 292 -3.81 -0.56 -10.74
CA VAL A 292 -4.07 0.26 -11.93
C VAL A 292 -3.55 1.68 -11.69
N GLU A 293 -2.65 2.10 -12.55
CA GLU A 293 -2.17 3.49 -12.57
C GLU A 293 -3.24 4.40 -13.20
N TRP A 294 -3.52 5.52 -12.55
CA TRP A 294 -4.35 6.55 -13.14
C TRP A 294 -3.49 7.35 -14.12
N ASP A 295 -3.86 7.32 -15.40
CA ASP A 295 -3.06 7.93 -16.47
C ASP A 295 -2.91 9.44 -16.30
N GLU A 296 -1.67 9.90 -16.14
CA GLU A 296 -1.35 11.33 -15.95
C GLU A 296 -1.60 12.17 -17.21
N LYS A 297 -1.68 11.55 -18.40
CA LYS A 297 -1.99 12.30 -19.64
C LYS A 297 -3.48 12.68 -19.69
N SER A 298 -4.33 11.81 -19.20
CA SER A 298 -5.78 12.04 -19.19
C SER A 298 -6.27 12.79 -17.95
N ALA A 299 -5.57 12.67 -16.83
CA ALA A 299 -5.84 13.40 -15.58
C ALA A 299 -4.49 13.78 -14.93
N PRO A 300 -3.95 14.96 -15.24
CA PRO A 300 -2.65 15.39 -14.75
C PRO A 300 -2.66 15.72 -13.25
N PHE A 301 -1.54 15.48 -12.59
CA PHE A 301 -1.32 15.97 -11.24
C PHE A 301 -1.23 17.50 -11.20
N THR A 302 -1.98 18.11 -10.29
CA THR A 302 -1.97 19.56 -10.05
C THR A 302 -1.35 19.84 -8.70
N LYS A 303 -0.42 20.80 -8.64
CA LYS A 303 0.21 21.25 -7.41
C LYS A 303 -0.80 21.95 -6.51
N VAL A 304 -0.90 21.49 -5.26
CA VAL A 304 -1.81 22.06 -4.24
C VAL A 304 -1.09 22.57 -3.00
N ALA A 305 0.11 22.08 -2.76
CA ALA A 305 0.93 22.49 -1.64
C ALA A 305 2.43 22.33 -1.95
N ARG A 306 3.27 22.81 -1.04
CA ARG A 306 4.72 22.65 -1.07
C ARG A 306 5.20 22.14 0.28
N ILE A 307 6.18 21.25 0.25
CA ILE A 307 6.91 20.79 1.42
C ILE A 307 8.31 21.38 1.35
N ASP A 308 8.66 22.24 2.29
CA ASP A 308 9.98 22.87 2.40
C ASP A 308 10.76 22.23 3.56
N ILE A 309 11.98 21.80 3.27
CA ILE A 309 12.92 21.19 4.22
C ILE A 309 14.15 22.08 4.30
N THR A 310 14.36 22.75 5.43
CA THR A 310 15.53 23.59 5.66
C THR A 310 16.76 22.74 5.97
N PRO A 311 17.98 23.30 5.83
CA PRO A 311 19.20 22.62 6.26
C PRO A 311 19.10 22.21 7.73
N GLN A 312 19.42 20.94 8.02
CA GLN A 312 19.31 20.36 9.36
C GLN A 312 20.04 19.01 9.42
N THR A 313 20.27 18.53 10.63
CA THR A 313 20.68 17.14 10.86
C THR A 313 19.42 16.26 10.97
N PRO A 314 19.21 15.28 10.07
CA PRO A 314 18.08 14.36 10.15
C PRO A 314 18.09 13.58 11.48
N GLU A 315 16.94 13.48 12.13
CA GLU A 315 16.77 12.66 13.32
C GLU A 315 16.92 11.17 12.97
N GLN A 316 17.61 10.44 13.86
CA GLN A 316 17.92 9.03 13.69
C GLN A 316 17.45 8.22 14.91
N GLY A 317 17.48 6.87 14.78
CA GLY A 317 17.22 5.96 15.88
C GLY A 317 15.88 6.19 16.55
N GLN A 318 15.84 6.13 17.87
CA GLN A 318 14.61 6.17 18.67
C GLN A 318 13.76 7.41 18.44
N THR A 319 14.35 8.58 18.29
CA THR A 319 13.62 9.84 18.08
C THR A 319 12.76 9.80 16.83
N CYS A 320 13.27 9.20 15.74
CA CYS A 320 12.53 8.99 14.51
C CYS A 320 11.59 7.78 14.60
N GLU A 321 12.04 6.68 15.23
CA GLU A 321 11.30 5.40 15.23
C GLU A 321 10.11 5.37 16.22
N VAL A 322 10.11 6.19 17.27
CA VAL A 322 8.97 6.26 18.19
C VAL A 322 7.71 6.80 17.53
N ARG A 323 7.83 7.61 16.49
CA ARG A 323 6.67 8.17 15.79
C ARG A 323 5.88 7.09 15.06
N SER A 324 4.56 7.20 15.09
CA SER A 324 3.64 6.37 14.30
C SER A 324 3.11 7.16 13.11
N PHE A 325 3.00 6.51 11.97
CA PHE A 325 2.42 7.08 10.76
C PHE A 325 1.33 6.12 10.28
N SER A 326 0.19 6.67 9.86
CA SER A 326 -0.92 5.87 9.32
C SER A 326 -1.67 6.66 8.25
N PRO A 327 -2.05 6.05 7.11
CA PRO A 327 -2.91 6.73 6.15
C PRO A 327 -4.26 7.13 6.74
N TRP A 328 -4.67 6.52 7.87
CA TRP A 328 -5.93 6.79 8.56
C TRP A 328 -5.81 7.85 9.68
N HIS A 329 -4.62 8.39 9.96
CA HIS A 329 -4.47 9.67 10.65
C HIS A 329 -4.90 10.78 9.70
N ALA A 330 -6.20 10.88 9.46
CA ALA A 330 -6.78 11.77 8.47
C ALA A 330 -8.12 12.32 8.96
N ILE A 331 -8.48 13.50 8.46
CA ILE A 331 -9.85 14.04 8.57
C ILE A 331 -10.77 13.32 7.57
N GLU A 332 -12.08 13.37 7.78
CA GLU A 332 -13.07 12.72 6.92
C GLU A 332 -12.95 13.14 5.45
N ALA A 333 -12.68 14.42 5.19
CA ALA A 333 -12.48 14.94 3.85
C ALA A 333 -11.31 14.29 3.08
N HIS A 334 -10.42 13.59 3.77
CA HIS A 334 -9.27 12.88 3.19
C HIS A 334 -9.25 11.40 3.54
N GLN A 335 -10.41 10.80 3.78
CA GLN A 335 -10.55 9.38 4.09
C GLN A 335 -9.90 8.53 2.99
N PRO A 336 -9.00 7.59 3.34
CA PRO A 336 -8.47 6.61 2.40
C PRO A 336 -9.58 5.70 1.86
N LEU A 337 -9.51 5.36 0.56
CA LEU A 337 -10.53 4.58 -0.15
C LEU A 337 -9.95 3.26 -0.69
N GLY A 338 -10.82 2.26 -0.85
CA GLY A 338 -10.54 0.96 -1.45
C GLY A 338 -10.04 -0.10 -0.47
N GLY A 339 -10.15 -1.36 -0.87
CA GLY A 339 -9.87 -2.54 -0.04
C GLY A 339 -8.49 -2.54 0.59
N ILE A 340 -7.45 -2.19 -0.16
CA ILE A 340 -6.08 -2.09 0.38
C ILE A 340 -5.98 -0.99 1.45
N SER A 341 -6.68 0.12 1.31
CA SER A 341 -6.71 1.17 2.35
C SER A 341 -7.43 0.68 3.62
N ARG A 342 -8.50 -0.11 3.47
CA ARG A 342 -9.21 -0.75 4.60
C ARG A 342 -8.31 -1.76 5.33
N VAL A 343 -7.56 -2.62 4.60
CA VAL A 343 -6.53 -3.49 5.21
C VAL A 343 -5.49 -2.67 5.98
N ARG A 344 -4.98 -1.60 5.36
CA ARG A 344 -3.95 -0.73 5.98
C ARG A 344 -4.44 -0.06 7.27
N LYS A 345 -5.73 0.21 7.43
CA LYS A 345 -6.31 0.74 8.67
C LYS A 345 -5.95 -0.15 9.86
N ASP A 346 -6.39 -1.39 9.80
CA ASP A 346 -6.31 -2.30 10.94
C ASP A 346 -4.88 -2.79 11.15
N VAL A 347 -4.14 -3.05 10.06
CA VAL A 347 -2.73 -3.45 10.11
C VAL A 347 -1.87 -2.37 10.77
N TYR A 348 -1.94 -1.11 10.32
CA TYR A 348 -1.12 -0.02 10.87
C TYR A 348 -1.43 0.24 12.34
N GLN A 349 -2.72 0.24 12.73
CA GLN A 349 -3.13 0.44 14.11
C GLN A 349 -2.65 -0.72 15.01
N ALA A 350 -2.85 -1.95 14.57
CA ALA A 350 -2.47 -3.15 15.32
C ALA A 350 -0.95 -3.23 15.55
N ILE A 351 -0.16 -2.98 14.50
CA ILE A 351 1.30 -3.05 14.57
C ILE A 351 1.87 -1.90 15.39
N SER A 352 1.37 -0.68 15.18
CA SER A 352 1.80 0.46 15.98
C SER A 352 1.55 0.19 17.47
N THR A 353 0.38 -0.26 17.84
CA THR A 353 0.03 -0.62 19.23
C THR A 353 0.93 -1.72 19.79
N LEU A 354 1.13 -2.80 19.02
CA LEU A 354 1.98 -3.92 19.43
C LEU A 354 3.43 -3.47 19.65
N ARG A 355 3.99 -2.74 18.69
CA ARG A 355 5.38 -2.24 18.76
C ARG A 355 5.62 -1.34 19.96
N HIS A 356 4.73 -0.38 20.21
CA HIS A 356 4.84 0.50 21.36
C HIS A 356 4.73 -0.26 22.68
N ARG A 357 3.79 -1.20 22.79
CA ARG A 357 3.63 -2.05 23.98
C ARG A 357 4.88 -2.89 24.26
N LEU A 358 5.42 -3.57 23.23
CA LEU A 358 6.59 -4.43 23.39
C LEU A 358 7.85 -3.64 23.77
N ASN A 359 7.99 -2.42 23.27
CA ASN A 359 9.13 -1.56 23.58
C ASN A 359 8.93 -0.75 24.88
N GLY A 360 7.82 -0.91 25.59
CA GLY A 360 7.53 -0.15 26.81
C GLY A 360 7.39 1.37 26.56
N GLN A 361 6.97 1.79 25.38
CA GLN A 361 6.86 3.18 24.97
C GLN A 361 5.40 3.58 24.78
N PRO A 362 4.96 4.78 25.24
CA PRO A 362 3.62 5.26 24.96
C PRO A 362 3.45 5.55 23.46
N ARG A 363 2.27 5.25 22.92
CA ARG A 363 1.87 5.71 21.60
C ARG A 363 1.19 7.07 21.75
N VAL A 364 1.91 8.13 21.42
CA VAL A 364 1.44 9.50 21.55
C VAL A 364 1.54 10.20 20.21
N GLU A 365 0.46 10.83 19.78
CA GLU A 365 0.48 11.73 18.62
C GLU A 365 1.02 13.10 19.07
N PRO A 366 1.92 13.71 18.29
CA PRO A 366 2.45 15.04 18.64
C PRO A 366 1.33 16.08 18.62
N GLY A 367 1.49 17.10 19.47
CA GLY A 367 0.62 18.26 19.50
C GLY A 367 0.77 19.17 18.28
N SER A 368 0.34 20.43 18.42
CA SER A 368 0.41 21.41 17.33
C SER A 368 1.82 21.94 17.04
N LYS A 369 2.81 21.57 17.85
CA LYS A 369 4.22 21.95 17.69
C LYS A 369 5.06 20.72 17.44
N VAL A 370 6.20 20.90 16.78
CA VAL A 370 7.27 19.91 16.74
C VAL A 370 7.99 20.00 18.08
N ASP A 371 7.79 19.02 18.95
CA ASP A 371 8.54 18.89 20.21
C ASP A 371 9.89 18.23 19.92
#